data_4eb94dd64453d78f9678e90fa1dadde5
#
_entry.id   4eb94dd64453d78f9678e90fa1dadde5
#
_cell.length_a   1.000
_cell.length_b   1.000
_cell.length_c   1.000
_cell.angle_alpha   90.00
_cell.angle_beta   90.00
_cell.angle_gamma   90.00
#
_symmetry.space_group_name_H-M   'P 1'
#
loop_
_entity.id
_entity.type
_entity.pdbx_description
1 polymer ?
#
loop_
_entity_poly.entity_id
_entity_poly.type
_entity_poly.pdbx_seq_one_letter_code
_entity_poly.pdbx_strand_id
1 'polypeptide(L)'
;GMGEHYAQYITTNFMIHAMRLNPSVPQRYDRASWLTLMQHYGLPTRLLDWSESPLVALYFALSSDEDAKTDAAVWILNPMKLNKKVGYGEYVPPISYDSLSGDLEGAFSNHDNDDNKSQNRIIACHGVGSDLRMYVQQSDFTIHSTSEHLDKILMSDESCDYFYKIRI
;
A
#
# COMPACT_ATOMS: atom_id res chain seq x y z
N GLY A 1 -17.23 -1.26 -13.78
CA GLY A 1 -18.35 -0.49 -13.28
C GLY A 1 -18.08 0.97 -12.94
N MET A 2 -19.04 1.60 -12.29
CA MET A 2 -18.97 3.03 -11.89
C MET A 2 -17.78 3.37 -10.98
N GLY A 3 -17.32 2.44 -10.14
CA GLY A 3 -16.22 2.69 -9.21
C GLY A 3 -14.85 2.88 -9.88
N GLU A 4 -14.58 2.20 -10.98
CA GLU A 4 -13.30 2.27 -11.69
C GLU A 4 -13.12 3.60 -12.42
N HIS A 5 -14.15 4.07 -13.12
CA HIS A 5 -14.13 5.39 -13.76
C HIS A 5 -13.98 6.52 -12.75
N TYR A 6 -14.55 6.36 -11.57
CA TYR A 6 -14.44 7.35 -10.50
C TYR A 6 -13.02 7.41 -9.93
N ALA A 7 -12.38 6.26 -9.70
CA ALA A 7 -11.00 6.20 -9.21
C ALA A 7 -10.01 6.82 -10.22
N GLN A 8 -10.12 6.50 -11.51
CA GLN A 8 -9.31 7.11 -12.57
C GLN A 8 -9.53 8.62 -12.66
N TYR A 9 -10.77 9.07 -12.51
CA TYR A 9 -11.10 10.49 -12.52
C TYR A 9 -10.44 11.23 -11.35
N ILE A 10 -10.50 10.70 -10.13
CA ILE A 10 -9.85 11.29 -8.95
C ILE A 10 -8.34 11.36 -9.14
N THR A 11 -7.71 10.26 -9.56
CA THR A 11 -6.27 10.20 -9.81
C THR A 11 -5.82 11.22 -10.85
N THR A 12 -6.52 11.28 -11.98
CA THR A 12 -6.19 12.22 -13.05
C THR A 12 -6.35 13.68 -12.61
N ASN A 13 -7.45 14.01 -11.93
CA ASN A 13 -7.67 15.35 -11.42
C ASN A 13 -6.62 15.74 -10.37
N PHE A 14 -6.28 14.84 -9.44
CA PHE A 14 -5.23 15.11 -8.47
C PHE A 14 -3.91 15.44 -9.15
N MET A 15 -3.47 14.65 -10.13
CA MET A 15 -2.24 14.90 -10.89
C MET A 15 -2.27 16.25 -11.59
N ILE A 16 -3.37 16.57 -12.27
CA ILE A 16 -3.53 17.86 -12.97
C ILE A 16 -3.43 19.04 -11.99
N HIS A 17 -4.13 18.96 -10.86
CA HIS A 17 -4.10 20.01 -9.85
C HIS A 17 -2.74 20.14 -9.18
N ALA A 18 -2.12 19.00 -8.81
CA ALA A 18 -0.78 19.00 -8.22
C ALA A 18 0.26 19.64 -9.15
N MET A 19 0.25 19.29 -10.45
CA MET A 19 1.15 19.89 -11.44
C MET A 19 0.95 21.41 -11.62
N ARG A 20 -0.26 21.93 -11.38
CA ARG A 20 -0.54 23.38 -11.46
C ARG A 20 -0.08 24.12 -10.21
N LEU A 21 -0.14 23.49 -9.05
CA LEU A 21 0.11 24.13 -7.76
C LEU A 21 1.58 24.02 -7.32
N ASN A 22 2.28 22.98 -7.75
CA ASN A 22 3.64 22.71 -7.32
C ASN A 22 4.50 22.24 -8.51
N PRO A 23 5.51 23.02 -8.92
CA PRO A 23 6.41 22.62 -10.00
C PRO A 23 7.34 21.45 -9.65
N SER A 24 7.41 21.08 -8.36
CA SER A 24 8.27 19.99 -7.85
C SER A 24 7.51 18.67 -7.68
N VAL A 25 6.44 18.45 -8.45
CA VAL A 25 5.70 17.17 -8.44
C VAL A 25 6.50 16.06 -9.15
N PRO A 26 6.15 14.79 -8.91
CA PRO A 26 6.77 13.66 -9.59
C PRO A 26 6.69 13.75 -11.11
N GLN A 27 7.66 13.14 -11.79
CA GLN A 27 7.59 13.02 -13.25
C GLN A 27 6.38 12.19 -13.66
N ARG A 28 5.82 12.48 -14.86
CA ARG A 28 4.55 11.91 -15.33
C ARG A 28 4.47 10.38 -15.27
N TYR A 29 5.58 9.69 -15.49
CA TYR A 29 5.63 8.22 -15.53
C TYR A 29 6.14 7.59 -14.22
N ASP A 30 6.46 8.39 -13.23
CA ASP A 30 6.91 7.93 -11.91
C ASP A 30 5.70 7.50 -11.05
N ARG A 31 5.20 6.28 -11.33
CA ARG A 31 4.03 5.72 -10.65
C ARG A 31 4.24 5.61 -9.13
N ALA A 32 5.44 5.21 -8.71
CA ALA A 32 5.77 5.05 -7.30
C ALA A 32 5.61 6.36 -6.54
N SER A 33 6.24 7.42 -7.04
CA SER A 33 6.16 8.75 -6.40
C SER A 33 4.74 9.34 -6.47
N TRP A 34 3.99 9.12 -7.55
CA TRP A 34 2.60 9.57 -7.60
C TRP A 34 1.69 8.83 -6.63
N LEU A 35 1.80 7.50 -6.51
CA LEU A 35 1.02 6.73 -5.53
C LEU A 35 1.34 7.15 -4.10
N THR A 36 2.63 7.31 -3.78
CA THR A 36 3.08 7.77 -2.46
C THR A 36 2.55 9.18 -2.17
N LEU A 37 2.59 10.09 -3.14
CA LEU A 37 2.08 11.45 -2.99
C LEU A 37 0.56 11.46 -2.77
N MET A 38 -0.20 10.68 -3.54
CA MET A 38 -1.64 10.53 -3.36
C MET A 38 -2.00 9.97 -1.98
N GLN A 39 -1.29 8.93 -1.54
CA GLN A 39 -1.43 8.35 -0.19
C GLN A 39 -1.18 9.40 0.89
N HIS A 40 -0.10 10.18 0.75
CA HIS A 40 0.24 11.27 1.68
C HIS A 40 -0.88 12.30 1.83
N TYR A 41 -1.58 12.62 0.74
CA TYR A 41 -2.73 13.55 0.75
C TYR A 41 -4.07 12.87 1.07
N GLY A 42 -4.05 11.60 1.48
CA GLY A 42 -5.24 10.88 1.93
C GLY A 42 -6.19 10.47 0.81
N LEU A 43 -5.70 10.40 -0.44
CA LEU A 43 -6.48 9.80 -1.51
C LEU A 43 -6.54 8.28 -1.33
N PRO A 44 -7.65 7.63 -1.69
CA PRO A 44 -7.73 6.19 -1.68
C PRO A 44 -6.80 5.61 -2.75
N THR A 45 -5.72 4.99 -2.33
CA THR A 45 -4.77 4.28 -3.19
C THR A 45 -4.82 2.79 -2.92
N ARG A 46 -4.17 1.99 -3.75
CA ARG A 46 -3.94 0.57 -3.51
C ARG A 46 -2.60 0.32 -2.78
N LEU A 47 -2.18 1.28 -1.97
CA LEU A 47 -1.13 1.11 -0.97
C LEU A 47 -1.75 0.96 0.40
N LEU A 48 -1.22 0.06 1.21
CA LEU A 48 -1.53 -0.03 2.62
C LEU A 48 -0.29 0.31 3.42
N ASP A 49 -0.44 1.26 4.36
CA ASP A 49 0.64 1.70 5.24
C ASP A 49 0.93 0.67 6.32
N TRP A 50 2.21 0.47 6.59
CA TRP A 50 2.73 -0.30 7.70
C TRP A 50 3.72 0.53 8.49
N SER A 51 3.94 0.19 9.75
CA SER A 51 4.98 0.76 10.58
C SER A 51 5.92 -0.33 11.07
N GLU A 52 7.23 -0.11 10.99
CA GLU A 52 8.22 -0.98 11.61
C GLU A 52 8.20 -0.90 13.15
N SER A 53 7.56 0.14 13.69
CA SER A 53 7.47 0.37 15.14
C SER A 53 6.20 -0.20 15.75
N PRO A 54 6.29 -1.19 16.65
CA PRO A 54 5.12 -1.72 17.36
C PRO A 54 4.38 -0.65 18.17
N LEU A 55 5.11 0.33 18.70
CA LEU A 55 4.52 1.42 19.50
C LEU A 55 3.73 2.39 18.64
N VAL A 56 4.19 2.68 17.42
CA VAL A 56 3.45 3.50 16.46
C VAL A 56 2.18 2.76 16.02
N ALA A 57 2.29 1.47 15.71
CA ALA A 57 1.12 0.65 15.36
C ALA A 57 0.09 0.61 16.49
N LEU A 58 0.54 0.44 17.73
CA LEU A 58 -0.32 0.46 18.92
C LEU A 58 -1.00 1.82 19.11
N TYR A 59 -0.24 2.91 18.94
CA TYR A 59 -0.78 4.27 19.01
C TYR A 59 -1.92 4.47 18.00
N PHE A 60 -1.72 4.09 16.74
CA PHE A 60 -2.77 4.20 15.72
C PHE A 60 -3.98 3.33 16.01
N ALA A 61 -3.78 2.12 16.54
CA ALA A 61 -4.86 1.23 16.89
C ALA A 61 -5.76 1.80 18.00
N LEU A 62 -5.20 2.58 18.94
CA LEU A 62 -5.91 3.12 20.09
C LEU A 62 -6.40 4.56 19.89
N SER A 63 -5.79 5.34 18.99
CA SER A 63 -6.09 6.77 18.80
C SER A 63 -7.20 7.05 17.79
N SER A 64 -7.66 6.05 17.05
CA SER A 64 -8.61 6.25 15.95
C SER A 64 -10.02 6.61 16.39
N ASP A 65 -10.43 6.21 17.60
CA ASP A 65 -11.74 6.55 18.17
C ASP A 65 -11.69 6.40 19.70
N GLU A 66 -11.56 7.49 20.44
CA GLU A 66 -11.51 7.50 21.91
C GLU A 66 -12.82 6.99 22.57
N ASP A 67 -13.93 7.05 21.84
CA ASP A 67 -15.24 6.57 22.29
C ASP A 67 -15.57 5.15 21.78
N ALA A 68 -14.68 4.50 21.06
CA ALA A 68 -14.93 3.19 20.50
C ALA A 68 -15.18 2.14 21.60
N LYS A 69 -16.35 1.52 21.53
CA LYS A 69 -16.73 0.38 22.38
C LYS A 69 -16.36 -0.97 21.74
N THR A 70 -15.51 -0.94 20.75
CA THR A 70 -15.08 -2.12 19.98
C THR A 70 -13.60 -2.39 20.22
N ASP A 71 -13.23 -3.65 20.21
CA ASP A 71 -11.83 -4.05 20.31
C ASP A 71 -11.01 -3.48 19.15
N ALA A 72 -9.81 -3.00 19.45
CA ALA A 72 -8.81 -2.65 18.47
C ALA A 72 -7.97 -3.87 18.07
N ALA A 73 -7.21 -3.75 17.00
CA ALA A 73 -6.28 -4.79 16.59
C ALA A 73 -5.00 -4.23 15.97
N VAL A 74 -3.89 -4.88 16.28
CA VAL A 74 -2.61 -4.68 15.59
C VAL A 74 -2.34 -5.91 14.73
N TRP A 75 -2.08 -5.67 13.45
CA TRP A 75 -1.68 -6.68 12.50
C TRP A 75 -0.16 -6.71 12.37
N ILE A 76 0.42 -7.90 12.34
CA ILE A 76 1.87 -8.12 12.23
C ILE A 76 2.13 -8.90 10.96
N LEU A 77 3.01 -8.38 10.11
CA LEU A 77 3.39 -8.98 8.85
C LEU A 77 4.90 -9.20 8.80
N ASN A 78 5.33 -10.39 8.37
CA ASN A 78 6.70 -10.60 7.94
C ASN A 78 6.80 -10.33 6.42
N PRO A 79 7.34 -9.18 6.00
CA PRO A 79 7.30 -8.76 4.60
C PRO A 79 8.16 -9.64 3.69
N MET A 80 9.29 -10.17 4.17
CA MET A 80 10.16 -11.05 3.37
C MET A 80 9.47 -12.38 3.06
N LYS A 81 8.79 -12.97 4.04
CA LYS A 81 8.04 -14.21 3.83
C LYS A 81 6.86 -13.99 2.89
N LEU A 82 6.13 -12.86 3.00
CA LEU A 82 5.09 -12.50 2.06
C LEU A 82 5.65 -12.45 0.63
N ASN A 83 6.72 -11.71 0.41
CA ASN A 83 7.33 -11.54 -0.90
C ASN A 83 7.83 -12.88 -1.49
N LYS A 84 8.42 -13.73 -0.66
CA LYS A 84 8.80 -15.09 -1.06
C LYS A 84 7.60 -15.94 -1.48
N LYS A 85 6.50 -15.87 -0.73
CA LYS A 85 5.26 -16.63 -1.00
C LYS A 85 4.64 -16.25 -2.34
N VAL A 86 4.66 -14.97 -2.70
CA VAL A 86 4.11 -14.49 -3.99
C VAL A 86 5.12 -14.59 -5.15
N GLY A 87 6.25 -15.26 -4.93
CA GLY A 87 7.25 -15.51 -5.97
C GLY A 87 8.13 -14.32 -6.33
N TYR A 88 8.14 -13.27 -5.47
CA TYR A 88 8.98 -12.10 -5.72
C TYR A 88 10.42 -12.29 -5.22
N GLY A 89 10.62 -13.03 -4.12
CA GLY A 89 11.92 -13.25 -3.48
C GLY A 89 11.88 -12.94 -1.98
N GLU A 90 12.91 -13.39 -1.25
CA GLU A 90 12.98 -13.25 0.21
C GLU A 90 13.67 -11.93 0.61
N TYR A 91 13.20 -10.81 0.09
CA TYR A 91 13.66 -9.46 0.40
C TYR A 91 12.54 -8.44 0.20
N VAL A 92 12.73 -7.23 0.75
CA VAL A 92 11.81 -6.10 0.63
C VAL A 92 12.46 -5.04 -0.25
N PRO A 93 11.97 -4.81 -1.47
CA PRO A 93 12.54 -3.80 -2.38
C PRO A 93 12.07 -2.40 -2.03
N PRO A 94 12.82 -1.36 -2.40
CA PRO A 94 12.26 -0.01 -2.47
C PRO A 94 11.10 0.04 -3.48
N ILE A 95 10.07 0.84 -3.20
CA ILE A 95 8.90 0.99 -4.10
C ILE A 95 9.27 1.47 -5.49
N SER A 96 10.41 2.17 -5.64
CA SER A 96 10.93 2.70 -6.91
C SER A 96 11.65 1.67 -7.79
N TYR A 97 11.74 0.40 -7.37
CA TYR A 97 12.41 -0.63 -8.17
C TYR A 97 11.64 -0.96 -9.44
N ASP A 98 12.35 -1.06 -10.57
CA ASP A 98 11.77 -1.37 -11.88
C ASP A 98 11.03 -2.72 -11.90
N SER A 99 11.46 -3.68 -11.08
CA SER A 99 10.80 -4.97 -10.92
C SER A 99 9.38 -4.89 -10.34
N LEU A 100 9.01 -3.76 -9.75
CA LEU A 100 7.66 -3.48 -9.24
C LEU A 100 6.79 -2.71 -10.25
N SER A 101 7.31 -2.33 -11.41
CA SER A 101 6.61 -1.48 -12.38
C SER A 101 5.23 -2.01 -12.77
N GLY A 102 5.11 -3.33 -12.97
CA GLY A 102 3.84 -3.95 -13.29
C GLY A 102 2.85 -3.99 -12.13
N ASP A 103 3.32 -4.21 -10.91
CA ASP A 103 2.48 -4.17 -9.70
C ASP A 103 2.01 -2.74 -9.42
N LEU A 104 2.88 -1.75 -9.62
CA LEU A 104 2.55 -0.33 -9.52
C LEU A 104 1.54 0.11 -10.59
N GLU A 105 1.68 -0.37 -11.82
CA GLU A 105 0.70 -0.10 -12.89
C GLU A 105 -0.67 -0.70 -12.53
N GLY A 106 -0.73 -1.93 -12.04
CA GLY A 106 -1.96 -2.57 -11.56
C GLY A 106 -2.59 -1.80 -10.39
N ALA A 107 -1.78 -1.33 -9.45
CA ALA A 107 -2.25 -0.53 -8.33
C ALA A 107 -2.72 0.87 -8.74
N PHE A 108 -2.14 1.45 -9.79
CA PHE A 108 -2.46 2.78 -10.28
C PHE A 108 -3.69 2.80 -11.19
N SER A 109 -3.85 1.80 -12.06
CA SER A 109 -4.90 1.77 -13.08
C SER A 109 -6.25 1.29 -12.55
N ASN A 110 -6.31 0.67 -11.39
CA ASN A 110 -7.52 0.01 -10.86
C ASN A 110 -8.18 -0.99 -11.82
N HIS A 111 -7.47 -1.42 -12.84
CA HIS A 111 -7.94 -2.46 -13.74
C HIS A 111 -7.50 -3.82 -13.21
N ASP A 112 -8.46 -4.65 -12.88
CA ASP A 112 -8.27 -6.09 -12.79
C ASP A 112 -8.20 -6.62 -14.24
N ASN A 113 -7.08 -6.32 -14.93
CA ASN A 113 -6.88 -6.78 -16.30
C ASN A 113 -6.67 -8.29 -16.27
N ASP A 114 -7.65 -9.02 -16.75
CA ASP A 114 -7.68 -10.48 -16.89
C ASP A 114 -6.50 -11.03 -17.72
N ASP A 115 -5.89 -10.20 -18.54
CA ASP A 115 -4.81 -10.59 -19.47
C ASP A 115 -3.42 -10.62 -18.82
N ASN A 116 -3.21 -10.01 -17.66
CA ASN A 116 -1.94 -9.99 -16.91
C ASN A 116 -2.02 -10.77 -15.58
N LYS A 117 -2.39 -12.04 -15.66
CA LYS A 117 -2.48 -12.95 -14.49
C LYS A 117 -1.21 -13.09 -13.65
N SER A 118 -0.07 -12.58 -14.13
CA SER A 118 1.21 -12.66 -13.41
C SER A 118 1.36 -11.63 -12.28
N GLN A 119 0.44 -10.68 -12.12
CA GLN A 119 0.61 -9.54 -11.22
C GLN A 119 -0.58 -9.29 -10.27
N ASN A 120 -1.49 -10.25 -10.15
CA ASN A 120 -2.59 -10.18 -9.17
C ASN A 120 -2.08 -10.63 -7.79
N ARG A 121 -1.23 -9.81 -7.16
CA ARG A 121 -0.54 -10.16 -5.91
C ARG A 121 -0.40 -8.95 -4.99
N ILE A 122 -0.01 -9.23 -3.75
CA ILE A 122 0.33 -8.21 -2.75
C ILE A 122 1.83 -8.32 -2.46
N ILE A 123 2.55 -7.21 -2.60
CA ILE A 123 4.00 -7.15 -2.39
C ILE A 123 4.33 -6.11 -1.33
N ALA A 124 5.16 -6.50 -0.36
CA ALA A 124 5.73 -5.57 0.60
C ALA A 124 6.92 -4.82 0.00
N CYS A 125 7.01 -3.52 0.24
CA CYS A 125 8.11 -2.68 -0.23
C CYS A 125 8.42 -1.55 0.76
N HIS A 126 9.67 -1.07 0.75
CA HIS A 126 10.06 0.11 1.49
C HIS A 126 9.57 1.37 0.80
N GLY A 127 9.03 2.30 1.58
CA GLY A 127 8.72 3.64 1.11
C GLY A 127 9.98 4.39 0.67
N VAL A 128 9.87 5.14 -0.44
CA VAL A 128 10.91 6.10 -0.83
C VAL A 128 10.51 7.45 -0.27
N GLY A 129 10.87 7.69 1.00
CA GLY A 129 10.44 8.89 1.70
C GLY A 129 11.43 10.03 1.58
N SER A 130 11.00 11.14 1.01
CA SER A 130 11.59 12.47 1.24
C SER A 130 10.87 13.25 2.35
N ASP A 131 9.86 12.66 2.98
CA ASP A 131 9.00 13.30 3.96
C ASP A 131 9.37 12.90 5.39
N LEU A 132 9.54 13.89 6.26
CA LEU A 132 9.83 13.72 7.68
C LEU A 132 8.78 12.84 8.38
N ARG A 133 7.51 12.93 7.98
CA ARG A 133 6.41 12.11 8.52
C ARG A 133 6.64 10.62 8.26
N MET A 134 7.00 10.24 7.05
CA MET A 134 7.31 8.85 6.70
C MET A 134 8.49 8.32 7.51
N TYR A 135 9.51 9.15 7.70
CA TYR A 135 10.67 8.80 8.50
C TYR A 135 10.32 8.59 9.98
N VAL A 136 9.54 9.49 10.57
CA VAL A 136 9.12 9.39 12.00
C VAL A 136 8.19 8.20 12.23
N GLN A 137 7.31 7.90 11.28
CA GLN A 137 6.40 6.76 11.36
C GLN A 137 7.06 5.44 10.97
N GLN A 138 8.30 5.47 10.47
CA GLN A 138 8.99 4.29 9.93
C GLN A 138 8.06 3.53 8.97
N SER A 139 7.53 4.26 7.98
CA SER A 139 6.44 3.79 7.12
C SER A 139 6.97 2.97 5.96
N ASP A 140 6.40 1.78 5.82
CA ASP A 140 6.52 0.89 4.68
C ASP A 140 5.16 0.66 4.03
N PHE A 141 5.13 0.01 2.89
CA PHE A 141 3.91 -0.25 2.15
C PHE A 141 3.74 -1.71 1.76
N THR A 142 2.47 -2.10 1.59
CA THR A 142 2.14 -3.20 0.67
C THR A 142 1.43 -2.63 -0.53
N ILE A 143 1.87 -3.02 -1.75
CA ILE A 143 1.23 -2.71 -3.03
C ILE A 143 0.21 -3.80 -3.31
N HIS A 144 -1.03 -3.41 -3.56
CA HIS A 144 -2.12 -4.32 -3.87
C HIS A 144 -2.48 -4.21 -5.36
N SER A 145 -1.96 -5.10 -6.19
CA SER A 145 -2.39 -5.21 -7.59
C SER A 145 -3.70 -5.99 -7.75
N THR A 146 -4.32 -6.41 -6.65
CA THR A 146 -5.60 -7.12 -6.57
C THR A 146 -6.65 -6.30 -5.84
N SER A 147 -7.93 -6.52 -6.12
CA SER A 147 -9.07 -5.96 -5.38
C SER A 147 -9.41 -6.76 -4.11
N GLU A 148 -8.79 -7.92 -3.90
CA GLU A 148 -9.05 -8.73 -2.71
C GLU A 148 -8.46 -8.11 -1.45
N HIS A 149 -9.16 -8.27 -0.34
CA HIS A 149 -8.70 -7.80 0.96
C HIS A 149 -7.56 -8.66 1.50
N LEU A 150 -6.51 -8.01 2.02
CA LEU A 150 -5.30 -8.65 2.54
C LEU A 150 -5.61 -9.73 3.59
N ASP A 151 -6.50 -9.45 4.53
CA ASP A 151 -6.89 -10.36 5.59
C ASP A 151 -7.51 -11.65 5.04
N LYS A 152 -8.33 -11.57 3.98
CA LYS A 152 -8.92 -12.75 3.34
C LYS A 152 -7.86 -13.60 2.66
N ILE A 153 -6.93 -12.98 1.93
CA ILE A 153 -5.87 -13.70 1.23
C ILE A 153 -4.95 -14.39 2.23
N LEU A 154 -4.53 -13.68 3.28
CA LEU A 154 -3.55 -14.22 4.22
C LEU A 154 -4.16 -15.18 5.25
N MET A 155 -5.42 -14.99 5.66
CA MET A 155 -6.10 -15.88 6.60
C MET A 155 -6.68 -17.14 5.95
N SER A 156 -6.80 -17.19 4.62
CA SER A 156 -7.20 -18.40 3.90
C SER A 156 -6.10 -19.46 3.81
N ASP A 157 -4.86 -19.09 4.11
CA ASP A 157 -3.71 -20.00 4.08
C ASP A 157 -3.48 -20.57 5.48
N GLU A 158 -3.87 -21.82 5.71
CA GLU A 158 -3.67 -22.55 6.98
C GLU A 158 -2.17 -22.67 7.36
N SER A 159 -1.26 -22.50 6.40
CA SER A 159 0.20 -22.49 6.60
C SER A 159 0.78 -21.09 6.83
N CYS A 160 -0.06 -20.08 7.04
CA CYS A 160 0.39 -18.70 7.20
C CYS A 160 1.14 -18.52 8.52
N ASP A 161 2.47 -18.50 8.43
CA ASP A 161 3.38 -18.24 9.56
C ASP A 161 4.03 -16.86 9.50
N TYR A 162 3.47 -15.96 8.71
CA TYR A 162 4.02 -14.62 8.45
C TYR A 162 3.02 -13.48 8.64
N PHE A 163 1.78 -13.80 9.07
CA PHE A 163 0.74 -12.80 9.30
C PHE A 163 -0.05 -13.13 10.56
N TYR A 164 -0.13 -12.19 11.49
CA TYR A 164 -0.76 -12.37 12.78
C TYR A 164 -1.63 -11.18 13.15
N LYS A 165 -2.67 -11.42 13.93
CA LYS A 165 -3.54 -10.41 14.50
C LYS A 165 -3.47 -10.46 16.02
N ILE A 166 -3.12 -9.34 16.64
CA ILE A 166 -3.22 -9.13 18.09
C ILE A 166 -4.47 -8.29 18.34
N ARG A 167 -5.39 -8.81 19.13
CA ARG A 167 -6.57 -8.08 19.57
C ARG A 167 -6.24 -7.36 20.88
N ILE A 168 -6.70 -6.10 21.02
CA ILE A 168 -6.44 -5.22 22.15
C ILE A 168 -7.77 -4.79 22.75
#